data_d49faf85594e8386ab65e310bdaa3406
#
_entry.id   d49faf85594e8386ab65e310bdaa3406
#
_cell.length_a   1.000
_cell.length_b   1.000
_cell.length_c   1.000
_cell.angle_alpha   90.00
_cell.angle_beta   90.00
_cell.angle_gamma   90.00
#
_symmetry.space_group_name_H-M   'P 1'
#
loop_
_entity.id
_entity.type
_entity.pdbx_description
1 polymer ?
#
loop_
_entity_poly.entity_id
_entity_poly.type
_entity_poly.pdbx_seq_one_letter_code
_entity_poly.pdbx_strand_id
1 'polypeptide(L)'
;MSTFIGDYTCKVDSKGRILLPSAFKKHMPKILQDRFVIKKDIFEKCLVLYPMDEWERQNKLIRSRINPYNKEQSKFLRDFYRGTAEIVLDSNNRMLIPKRLLEFACIEKEVVLAGQYGKIEIWSGENYEISGDEMKDFPALAEKLMGGSLINPEEE
;
A
#
# COMPACT_ATOMS: atom_id res chain seq x y z
N MET A 1 15.16 -4.49 4.31
CA MET A 1 13.76 -4.10 4.15
C MET A 1 13.66 -2.81 3.36
N SER A 2 12.80 -2.76 2.38
CA SER A 2 12.66 -1.56 1.53
C SER A 2 11.92 -0.46 2.27
N THR A 3 12.31 0.79 2.03
CA THR A 3 11.58 1.97 2.51
C THR A 3 11.27 2.84 1.30
N PHE A 4 10.01 3.13 1.09
CA PHE A 4 9.56 3.95 -0.03
C PHE A 4 9.32 5.38 0.42
N ILE A 5 9.96 6.31 -0.26
CA ILE A 5 9.97 7.73 0.12
C ILE A 5 9.36 8.58 -1.00
N GLY A 6 8.39 9.40 -0.62
CA GLY A 6 7.79 10.37 -1.51
C GLY A 6 6.48 9.95 -2.13
N ASP A 7 5.83 10.89 -2.78
CA ASP A 7 4.64 10.65 -3.57
C ASP A 7 4.87 11.09 -5.01
N TYR A 8 4.33 10.33 -5.96
CA TYR A 8 4.54 10.54 -7.39
C TYR A 8 3.22 10.46 -8.11
N THR A 9 2.94 11.48 -8.93
CA THR A 9 1.76 11.48 -9.81
C THR A 9 2.11 10.79 -11.11
N CYS A 10 1.32 9.79 -11.48
CA CYS A 10 1.50 9.00 -12.69
C CYS A 10 0.18 8.92 -13.45
N LYS A 11 0.26 8.51 -14.72
CA LYS A 11 -0.92 8.30 -15.55
C LYS A 11 -1.19 6.81 -15.71
N VAL A 12 -2.48 6.46 -15.78
CA VAL A 12 -2.92 5.12 -16.14
C VAL A 12 -3.13 5.07 -17.64
N ASP A 13 -2.54 4.09 -18.31
CA ASP A 13 -2.74 3.94 -19.74
C ASP A 13 -4.09 3.27 -20.06
N SER A 14 -4.42 3.19 -21.34
CA SER A 14 -5.71 2.63 -21.81
C SER A 14 -5.94 1.18 -21.42
N LYS A 15 -4.87 0.45 -21.08
CA LYS A 15 -4.94 -0.96 -20.68
C LYS A 15 -4.94 -1.16 -19.16
N GLY A 16 -4.91 -0.07 -18.39
CA GLY A 16 -4.88 -0.13 -16.93
C GLY A 16 -3.48 -0.34 -16.37
N ARG A 17 -2.43 0.03 -17.09
CA ARG A 17 -1.06 -0.10 -16.62
C ARG A 17 -0.57 1.22 -16.03
N ILE A 18 0.21 1.09 -14.96
CA ILE A 18 0.81 2.21 -14.24
C ILE A 18 2.32 1.99 -14.18
N LEU A 19 3.09 3.01 -14.53
CA LEU A 19 4.55 2.96 -14.41
C LEU A 19 4.95 3.03 -12.95
N LEU A 20 5.77 2.09 -12.50
CA LEU A 20 6.37 2.17 -11.17
C LEU A 20 7.52 3.17 -11.20
N PRO A 21 7.49 4.24 -10.38
CA PRO A 21 8.59 5.20 -10.33
C PRO A 21 9.93 4.53 -10.02
N SER A 22 10.95 4.86 -10.82
CA SER A 22 12.29 4.29 -10.66
C SER A 22 12.89 4.58 -9.29
N ALA A 23 12.52 5.71 -8.68
CA ALA A 23 12.95 6.08 -7.34
C ALA A 23 12.55 5.03 -6.30
N PHE A 24 11.38 4.40 -6.46
CA PHE A 24 10.96 3.33 -5.55
C PHE A 24 11.77 2.04 -5.77
N LYS A 25 12.06 1.70 -7.03
CA LYS A 25 12.85 0.50 -7.33
C LYS A 25 14.27 0.57 -6.78
N LYS A 26 14.87 1.74 -6.75
CA LYS A 26 16.25 1.92 -6.27
C LYS A 26 16.48 1.46 -4.85
N HIS A 27 15.44 1.51 -4.01
CA HIS A 27 15.55 1.11 -2.60
C HIS A 27 15.25 -0.36 -2.37
N MET A 28 15.01 -1.13 -3.44
CA MET A 28 14.69 -2.54 -3.35
C MET A 28 15.88 -3.40 -3.79
N PRO A 29 16.17 -4.51 -3.08
CA PRO A 29 17.09 -5.53 -3.60
C PRO A 29 16.61 -6.02 -4.96
N LYS A 30 17.53 -6.33 -5.85
CA LYS A 30 17.20 -6.75 -7.23
C LYS A 30 16.23 -7.93 -7.28
N ILE A 31 16.35 -8.86 -6.37
CA ILE A 31 15.51 -10.06 -6.32
C ILE A 31 14.04 -9.73 -6.02
N LEU A 32 13.76 -8.55 -5.43
CA LEU A 32 12.41 -8.13 -5.06
C LEU A 32 11.80 -7.11 -6.03
N GLN A 33 12.55 -6.66 -7.04
CA GLN A 33 12.13 -5.50 -7.85
C GLN A 33 11.02 -5.78 -8.86
N ASP A 34 10.75 -7.04 -9.19
CA ASP A 34 9.86 -7.38 -10.29
C ASP A 34 8.48 -7.86 -9.86
N ARG A 35 8.30 -8.17 -8.59
CA ARG A 35 7.08 -8.86 -8.12
C ARG A 35 6.52 -8.19 -6.88
N PHE A 36 5.20 -7.98 -6.91
CA PHE A 36 4.46 -7.29 -5.85
C PHE A 36 3.13 -7.99 -5.61
N VAL A 37 2.51 -7.65 -4.50
CA VAL A 37 1.12 -8.01 -4.23
C VAL A 37 0.33 -6.72 -4.06
N ILE A 38 -0.82 -6.64 -4.71
CA ILE A 38 -1.72 -5.50 -4.61
C ILE A 38 -3.05 -5.93 -4.00
N LYS A 39 -3.61 -5.08 -3.16
CA LYS A 39 -4.92 -5.33 -2.54
C LYS A 39 -5.62 -4.01 -2.23
N LYS A 40 -6.91 -4.11 -1.94
CA LYS A 40 -7.69 -2.97 -1.42
C LYS A 40 -7.17 -2.60 -0.03
N ASP A 41 -7.08 -1.31 0.26
CA ASP A 41 -6.87 -0.85 1.62
C ASP A 41 -8.07 -1.22 2.49
N ILE A 42 -7.83 -1.40 3.79
CA ILE A 42 -8.89 -1.78 4.73
C ILE A 42 -9.82 -0.59 5.04
N PHE A 43 -9.25 0.60 5.15
CA PHE A 43 -9.96 1.76 5.68
C PHE A 43 -10.39 2.77 4.64
N GLU A 44 -9.62 2.90 3.56
CA GLU A 44 -9.82 3.94 2.55
C GLU A 44 -10.00 3.35 1.16
N LYS A 45 -10.56 4.14 0.25
CA LYS A 45 -10.73 3.73 -1.15
C LYS A 45 -9.45 3.94 -1.93
N CYS A 46 -8.41 3.23 -1.55
CA CYS A 46 -7.14 3.19 -2.25
C CYS A 46 -6.63 1.76 -2.30
N LEU A 47 -5.53 1.56 -3.00
CA LEU A 47 -4.88 0.26 -3.11
C LEU A 47 -3.56 0.30 -2.35
N VAL A 48 -3.12 -0.86 -1.89
CA VAL A 48 -1.82 -1.02 -1.25
C VAL A 48 -0.99 -2.00 -2.06
N LEU A 49 0.22 -1.58 -2.39
CA LEU A 49 1.20 -2.38 -3.13
C LEU A 49 2.31 -2.80 -2.17
N TYR A 50 2.51 -4.10 -2.03
CA TYR A 50 3.52 -4.67 -1.16
C TYR A 50 4.60 -5.37 -1.97
N PRO A 51 5.90 -5.11 -1.70
CA PRO A 51 6.94 -6.05 -2.11
C PRO A 51 6.71 -7.41 -1.45
N MET A 52 7.26 -8.47 -2.02
CA MET A 52 7.00 -9.83 -1.52
C MET A 52 7.47 -10.03 -0.07
N ASP A 53 8.60 -9.43 0.34
CA ASP A 53 9.08 -9.54 1.72
C ASP A 53 8.13 -8.87 2.73
N GLU A 54 7.58 -7.70 2.38
CA GLU A 54 6.61 -7.02 3.23
C GLU A 54 5.28 -7.77 3.27
N TRP A 55 4.87 -8.35 2.14
CA TRP A 55 3.67 -9.19 2.11
C TRP A 55 3.80 -10.39 3.05
N GLU A 56 4.95 -11.05 3.04
CA GLU A 56 5.23 -12.16 3.94
C GLU A 56 5.23 -11.71 5.41
N ARG A 57 5.78 -10.54 5.68
CA ARG A 57 5.78 -9.96 7.03
C ARG A 57 4.34 -9.72 7.52
N GLN A 58 3.49 -9.17 6.66
CA GLN A 58 2.06 -8.97 6.98
C GLN A 58 1.36 -10.31 7.26
N ASN A 59 1.65 -11.33 6.46
CA ASN A 59 1.08 -12.66 6.68
C ASN A 59 1.50 -13.26 8.03
N LYS A 60 2.75 -13.09 8.42
CA LYS A 60 3.23 -13.56 9.73
C LYS A 60 2.55 -12.84 10.89
N LEU A 61 2.36 -11.53 10.76
CA LEU A 61 1.67 -10.74 11.77
C LEU A 61 0.22 -11.22 11.92
N ILE A 62 -0.48 -11.45 10.84
CA ILE A 62 -1.85 -11.95 10.85
C ILE A 62 -1.92 -13.32 11.50
N ARG A 63 -1.02 -14.24 11.14
CA ARG A 63 -0.96 -15.58 11.73
C ARG A 63 -0.76 -15.54 13.25
N SER A 64 0.01 -14.57 13.73
CA SER A 64 0.28 -14.46 15.17
C SER A 64 -0.92 -13.97 15.98
N ARG A 65 -1.91 -13.34 15.31
CA ARG A 65 -3.05 -12.70 15.99
C ARG A 65 -4.39 -13.36 15.70
N ILE A 66 -4.49 -14.19 14.67
CA ILE A 66 -5.76 -14.71 14.19
C ILE A 66 -5.84 -16.22 14.45
N ASN A 67 -6.95 -16.63 15.07
CA ASN A 67 -7.32 -18.05 15.19
C ASN A 67 -8.32 -18.37 14.08
N PRO A 68 -7.95 -19.17 13.07
CA PRO A 68 -8.84 -19.48 11.95
C PRO A 68 -10.04 -20.35 12.33
N TYR A 69 -10.02 -20.96 13.49
CA TYR A 69 -11.13 -21.76 14.00
C TYR A 69 -12.19 -20.92 14.74
N ASN A 70 -11.94 -19.63 14.92
CA ASN A 70 -12.94 -18.68 15.41
C ASN A 70 -13.68 -18.12 14.22
N LYS A 71 -15.03 -18.15 14.23
CA LYS A 71 -15.85 -17.76 13.08
C LYS A 71 -15.65 -16.32 12.65
N GLU A 72 -15.60 -15.39 13.60
CA GLU A 72 -15.39 -13.96 13.32
C GLU A 72 -14.00 -13.71 12.76
N GLN A 73 -12.98 -14.34 13.32
CA GLN A 73 -11.61 -14.19 12.85
C GLN A 73 -11.39 -14.86 11.49
N SER A 74 -12.07 -15.96 11.23
CA SER A 74 -12.05 -16.59 9.90
C SER A 74 -12.65 -15.65 8.84
N LYS A 75 -13.70 -14.92 9.19
CA LYS A 75 -14.31 -13.93 8.31
C LYS A 75 -13.32 -12.79 8.03
N PHE A 76 -12.58 -12.34 9.05
CA PHE A 76 -11.54 -11.32 8.85
C PHE A 76 -10.51 -11.79 7.82
N LEU A 77 -10.03 -13.02 7.92
CA LEU A 77 -9.08 -13.57 6.96
C LEU A 77 -9.61 -13.53 5.53
N ARG A 78 -10.86 -13.96 5.34
CA ARG A 78 -11.47 -13.98 4.03
C ARG A 78 -11.55 -12.59 3.42
N ASP A 79 -12.00 -11.63 4.20
CA ASP A 79 -12.15 -10.25 3.72
C ASP A 79 -10.81 -9.56 3.52
N PHE A 80 -9.82 -9.86 4.36
CA PHE A 80 -8.48 -9.31 4.21
C PHE A 80 -7.82 -9.72 2.89
N TYR A 81 -7.96 -11.00 2.51
CA TYR A 81 -7.32 -11.52 1.30
C TYR A 81 -8.19 -11.38 0.04
N ARG A 82 -9.43 -10.98 0.19
CA ARG A 82 -10.35 -10.84 -0.95
C ARG A 82 -9.82 -9.83 -1.96
N GLY A 83 -9.79 -10.24 -3.24
CA GLY A 83 -9.39 -9.35 -4.32
C GLY A 83 -7.90 -9.10 -4.44
N THR A 84 -7.09 -9.77 -3.63
CA THR A 84 -5.62 -9.70 -3.72
C THR A 84 -5.14 -10.22 -5.07
N ALA A 85 -4.14 -9.57 -5.64
CA ALA A 85 -3.55 -10.00 -6.90
C ALA A 85 -2.02 -9.89 -6.87
N GLU A 86 -1.36 -10.81 -7.55
CA GLU A 86 0.08 -10.72 -7.77
C GLU A 86 0.35 -9.85 -8.98
N ILE A 87 1.31 -8.93 -8.85
CA ILE A 87 1.72 -8.02 -9.92
C ILE A 87 3.16 -8.34 -10.29
N VAL A 88 3.38 -8.57 -11.59
CA VAL A 88 4.73 -8.74 -12.15
C VAL A 88 4.97 -7.57 -13.09
N LEU A 89 6.08 -6.84 -12.91
CA LEU A 89 6.41 -5.72 -13.79
C LEU A 89 6.73 -6.23 -15.19
N ASP A 90 6.26 -5.50 -16.20
CA ASP A 90 6.65 -5.77 -17.57
C ASP A 90 8.07 -5.21 -17.87
N SER A 91 8.56 -5.42 -19.09
CA SER A 91 9.91 -4.97 -19.48
C SER A 91 10.10 -3.45 -19.40
N ASN A 92 9.01 -2.68 -19.35
CA ASN A 92 9.02 -1.23 -19.24
C ASN A 92 8.68 -0.74 -17.82
N ASN A 93 8.77 -1.62 -16.81
CA ASN A 93 8.49 -1.32 -15.41
C ASN A 93 7.05 -0.84 -15.17
N ARG A 94 6.10 -1.38 -15.93
CA ARG A 94 4.69 -1.07 -15.77
C ARG A 94 3.97 -2.20 -15.05
N MET A 95 2.99 -1.81 -14.25
CA MET A 95 2.12 -2.71 -13.49
C MET A 95 0.75 -2.75 -14.15
N LEU A 96 0.28 -3.93 -14.54
CA LEU A 96 -1.09 -4.09 -15.01
C LEU A 96 -1.99 -4.30 -13.80
N ILE A 97 -2.83 -3.31 -13.49
CA ILE A 97 -3.70 -3.35 -12.33
C ILE A 97 -5.04 -3.97 -12.75
N PRO A 98 -5.54 -4.98 -12.03
CA PRO A 98 -6.87 -5.54 -12.30
C PRO A 98 -7.95 -4.46 -12.32
N LYS A 99 -8.83 -4.50 -13.31
CA LYS A 99 -9.88 -3.50 -13.50
C LYS A 99 -10.74 -3.31 -12.26
N ARG A 100 -11.11 -4.39 -11.57
CA ARG A 100 -11.93 -4.32 -10.37
C ARG A 100 -11.26 -3.52 -9.24
N LEU A 101 -9.93 -3.53 -9.18
CA LEU A 101 -9.19 -2.75 -8.19
C LEU A 101 -9.13 -1.27 -8.58
N LEU A 102 -8.95 -0.97 -9.86
CA LEU A 102 -9.02 0.41 -10.34
C LEU A 102 -10.39 1.01 -10.07
N GLU A 103 -11.45 0.26 -10.31
CA GLU A 103 -12.83 0.70 -10.04
C GLU A 103 -13.06 0.95 -8.55
N PHE A 104 -12.60 0.06 -7.70
CA PHE A 104 -12.71 0.22 -6.25
C PHE A 104 -12.06 1.52 -5.77
N ALA A 105 -10.88 1.84 -6.28
CA ALA A 105 -10.12 3.03 -5.89
C ALA A 105 -10.52 4.28 -6.68
N CYS A 106 -11.53 4.19 -7.55
CA CYS A 106 -12.00 5.30 -8.41
C CYS A 106 -10.90 5.86 -9.30
N ILE A 107 -10.00 5.00 -9.74
CA ILE A 107 -8.87 5.40 -10.60
C ILE A 107 -9.29 5.35 -12.06
N GLU A 108 -9.15 6.47 -12.76
CA GLU A 108 -9.47 6.57 -14.19
C GLU A 108 -8.24 6.92 -15.03
N LYS A 109 -7.68 8.09 -14.87
CA LYS A 109 -6.57 8.59 -15.70
C LYS A 109 -5.31 8.90 -14.92
N GLU A 110 -5.46 9.44 -13.71
CA GLU A 110 -4.34 9.92 -12.91
C GLU A 110 -4.30 9.23 -11.56
N VAL A 111 -3.11 8.83 -11.13
CA VAL A 111 -2.91 8.16 -9.86
C VAL A 111 -1.78 8.84 -9.10
N VAL A 112 -1.84 8.72 -7.78
CA VAL A 112 -0.72 9.09 -6.90
C VAL A 112 -0.21 7.80 -6.25
N LEU A 113 1.09 7.55 -6.38
CA LEU A 113 1.77 6.48 -5.67
C LEU A 113 2.51 7.10 -4.50
N ALA A 114 2.08 6.79 -3.29
CA ALA A 114 2.60 7.38 -2.07
C ALA A 114 3.33 6.33 -1.23
N GLY A 115 4.63 6.53 -1.02
CA GLY A 115 5.44 5.64 -0.18
C GLY A 115 5.08 5.80 1.29
N GLN A 116 5.00 4.68 1.99
CA GLN A 116 4.71 4.65 3.42
C GLN A 116 5.42 3.46 4.05
N TYR A 117 6.60 3.68 4.62
CA TYR A 117 7.46 2.60 5.11
C TYR A 117 7.75 1.58 4.01
N GLY A 118 7.44 0.32 4.27
CA GLY A 118 7.71 -0.79 3.35
C GLY A 118 6.66 -1.04 2.29
N LYS A 119 5.66 -0.16 2.15
CA LYS A 119 4.56 -0.31 1.20
C LYS A 119 4.30 0.97 0.42
N ILE A 120 3.51 0.86 -0.64
CA ILE A 120 3.12 1.99 -1.47
C ILE A 120 1.60 2.02 -1.54
N GLU A 121 0.99 3.17 -1.22
CA GLU A 121 -0.43 3.38 -1.46
C GLU A 121 -0.66 3.92 -2.86
N ILE A 122 -1.71 3.43 -3.51
CA ILE A 122 -2.09 3.88 -4.86
C ILE A 122 -3.48 4.49 -4.78
N TRP A 123 -3.56 5.78 -5.06
CA TRP A 123 -4.77 6.58 -4.94
C TRP A 123 -5.16 7.19 -6.28
N SER A 124 -6.47 7.41 -6.50
CA SER A 124 -6.85 8.38 -7.53
C SER A 124 -6.32 9.75 -7.12
N GLY A 125 -5.94 10.57 -8.09
CA GLY A 125 -5.44 11.91 -7.79
C GLY A 125 -6.43 12.72 -6.97
N GLU A 126 -7.72 12.65 -7.32
CA GLU A 126 -8.78 13.36 -6.62
C GLU A 126 -8.93 12.91 -5.15
N ASN A 127 -9.02 11.60 -4.92
CA ASN A 127 -9.18 11.06 -3.57
C ASN A 127 -7.95 11.32 -2.69
N TYR A 128 -6.76 11.34 -3.28
CA TYR A 128 -5.55 11.66 -2.53
C TYR A 128 -5.59 13.09 -1.99
N GLU A 129 -6.01 14.04 -2.82
CA GLU A 129 -6.15 15.44 -2.40
C GLU A 129 -7.24 15.60 -1.33
N ILE A 130 -8.39 14.94 -1.53
CA ILE A 130 -9.48 14.98 -0.54
C ILE A 130 -9.01 14.42 0.81
N SER A 131 -8.26 13.33 0.83
CA SER A 131 -7.77 12.72 2.06
C SER A 131 -6.85 13.66 2.84
N GLY A 132 -6.03 14.44 2.12
CA GLY A 132 -5.18 15.46 2.73
C GLY A 132 -5.98 16.59 3.36
N ASP A 133 -7.05 17.03 2.68
CA ASP A 133 -7.91 18.12 3.15
C ASP A 133 -8.81 17.71 4.32
N GLU A 134 -9.18 16.43 4.42
CA GLU A 134 -10.01 15.91 5.52
C GLU A 134 -9.27 15.92 6.86
N MET A 135 -7.96 15.89 6.86
CA MET A 135 -7.16 15.93 8.08
C MET A 135 -6.99 17.37 8.56
N LYS A 136 -7.99 17.89 9.26
CA LYS A 136 -8.07 19.29 9.68
C LYS A 136 -7.04 19.69 10.74
N ASP A 137 -6.60 18.75 11.57
CA ASP A 137 -5.66 19.06 12.65
C ASP A 137 -4.60 17.95 12.78
N PHE A 138 -3.78 17.86 11.75
CA PHE A 138 -2.66 16.92 11.74
C PHE A 138 -1.67 17.19 12.89
N PRO A 139 -1.32 18.47 13.21
CA PRO A 139 -0.42 18.72 14.34
C PRO A 139 -0.91 18.17 15.67
N ALA A 140 -2.20 18.27 15.97
CA ALA A 140 -2.77 17.73 17.21
C ALA A 140 -2.67 16.20 17.24
N LEU A 141 -2.95 15.53 16.10
CA LEU A 141 -2.79 14.08 16.00
C LEU A 141 -1.33 13.67 16.20
N ALA A 142 -0.42 14.39 15.56
CA ALA A 142 1.02 14.12 15.71
C ALA A 142 1.47 14.26 17.17
N GLU A 143 1.01 15.30 17.87
CA GLU A 143 1.31 15.48 19.28
C GLU A 143 0.77 14.35 20.14
N LYS A 144 -0.48 13.93 19.87
CA LYS A 144 -1.12 12.84 20.59
C LYS A 144 -0.35 11.52 20.44
N LEU A 145 0.13 11.22 19.25
CA LEU A 145 0.78 9.93 18.95
C LEU A 145 2.28 9.94 19.23
N MET A 146 2.95 11.06 19.02
CA MET A 146 4.40 11.16 19.08
C MET A 146 4.91 12.07 20.23
N GLY A 147 4.02 12.81 20.88
CA GLY A 147 4.38 13.64 22.02
C GLY A 147 4.50 12.83 23.30
N GLY A 148 5.00 13.47 24.36
CA GLY A 148 5.21 12.82 25.64
C GLY A 148 6.56 12.11 25.74
N SER A 149 6.65 11.07 26.56
CA SER A 149 7.89 10.33 26.75
C SER A 149 8.16 9.44 25.55
N LEU A 150 9.21 9.78 24.79
CA LEU A 150 9.66 8.91 23.71
C LEU A 150 10.38 7.69 24.29
N ILE A 151 9.88 6.50 23.99
CA ILE A 151 10.60 5.27 24.26
C ILE A 151 11.60 5.08 23.14
N ASN A 152 12.89 5.08 23.48
CA ASN A 152 13.93 4.81 22.50
C ASN A 152 13.91 3.31 22.16
N PRO A 153 13.65 2.93 20.90
CA PRO A 153 13.62 1.52 20.51
C PRO A 153 14.92 0.77 20.78
N GLU A 154 16.03 1.49 20.91
CA GLU A 154 17.35 0.89 21.21
C GLU A 154 17.53 0.58 22.69
N GLU A 155 16.66 1.10 23.55
CA GLU A 155 16.71 0.87 25.01
C GLU A 155 15.77 -0.26 25.46
N GLU A 156 14.99 -0.77 24.56
CA GLU A 156 14.18 -1.96 24.81
C GLU A 156 14.97 -3.22 24.44
#